data_3b97474516b542294b43d7a8d332c4e6
#
_entry.id   3b97474516b542294b43d7a8d332c4e6
#
_cell.length_a   1.000
_cell.length_b   1.000
_cell.length_c   1.000
_cell.angle_alpha   90.00
_cell.angle_beta   90.00
_cell.angle_gamma   90.00
#
_symmetry.space_group_name_H-M   'P 1'
#
loop_
_entity.id
_entity.type
_entity.pdbx_description
1 polymer ?
#
loop_
_entity_poly.entity_id
_entity_poly.type
_entity_poly.pdbx_seq_one_letter_code
_entity_poly.pdbx_strand_id
1 'polypeptide(L)'
;MKPTLVQYEAPGWGVGEVWLDEDGCVFYSELPRPSRLRASSGPASSLVLRLQAFFAGEAEDFADVELRVDGGFYGACARALRGVPRGEVVTYGELAALAGRPGAARAAGTFCARCELAPFLPVHRVVAANGIGSWGDLGVDYKRRLLELEDVTL
;
A
#
# COMPACT_ATOMS: atom_id res chain seq x y z
N MET A 1 -24.35 3.22 2.73
CA MET A 1 -23.32 2.51 1.95
C MET A 1 -23.27 1.05 2.36
N LYS A 2 -23.14 0.18 1.39
CA LYS A 2 -23.09 -1.25 1.64
C LYS A 2 -21.71 -1.78 1.21
N PRO A 3 -20.73 -1.80 2.08
CA PRO A 3 -19.38 -2.21 1.72
C PRO A 3 -19.27 -3.69 1.40
N THR A 4 -18.36 -4.03 0.52
CA THR A 4 -18.02 -5.39 0.17
C THR A 4 -16.63 -5.72 0.69
N LEU A 5 -16.51 -6.79 1.47
CA LEU A 5 -15.24 -7.30 1.94
C LEU A 5 -14.71 -8.34 0.95
N VAL A 6 -13.47 -8.18 0.55
CA VAL A 6 -12.72 -9.16 -0.23
C VAL A 6 -11.53 -9.60 0.60
N GLN A 7 -11.45 -10.90 0.92
CA GLN A 7 -10.29 -11.47 1.58
C GLN A 7 -9.47 -12.26 0.57
N TYR A 8 -8.17 -12.26 0.75
CA TYR A 8 -7.26 -13.02 -0.10
C TYR A 8 -6.16 -13.64 0.73
N GLU A 9 -5.74 -14.81 0.31
CA GLU A 9 -4.61 -15.50 0.93
C GLU A 9 -3.39 -15.32 0.03
N ALA A 10 -2.34 -14.70 0.57
CA ALA A 10 -1.06 -14.53 -0.10
C ALA A 10 -0.09 -15.56 0.48
N PRO A 11 0.28 -16.61 -0.27
CA PRO A 11 1.16 -17.66 0.25
C PRO A 11 2.46 -17.10 0.82
N GLY A 12 2.79 -17.51 2.04
CA GLY A 12 3.97 -17.01 2.75
C GLY A 12 3.78 -15.68 3.47
N TRP A 13 2.65 -15.00 3.27
CA TRP A 13 2.36 -13.71 3.89
C TRP A 13 1.16 -13.78 4.85
N GLY A 14 0.15 -14.56 4.49
CA GLY A 14 -1.06 -14.67 5.26
C GLY A 14 -2.29 -14.15 4.53
N VAL A 15 -3.28 -13.69 5.29
CA VAL A 15 -4.55 -13.24 4.76
C VAL A 15 -4.62 -11.72 4.78
N GLY A 16 -4.93 -11.11 3.63
CA GLY A 16 -5.19 -9.69 3.50
C GLY A 16 -6.65 -9.39 3.29
N GLU A 17 -7.04 -8.14 3.46
CA GLU A 17 -8.41 -7.69 3.31
C GLU A 17 -8.50 -6.43 2.47
N VAL A 18 -9.53 -6.34 1.65
CA VAL A 18 -9.85 -5.16 0.86
C VAL A 18 -11.33 -4.86 1.03
N TRP A 19 -11.65 -3.62 1.32
CA TRP A 19 -13.03 -3.16 1.45
C TRP A 19 -13.36 -2.22 0.29
N LEU A 20 -14.44 -2.54 -0.41
CA LEU A 20 -14.93 -1.77 -1.56
C LEU A 20 -16.23 -1.08 -1.19
N ASP A 21 -16.40 0.16 -1.66
CA ASP A 21 -17.68 0.83 -1.54
C ASP A 21 -18.65 0.38 -2.65
N GLU A 22 -19.84 0.93 -2.66
CA GLU A 22 -20.86 0.52 -3.63
C GLU A 22 -20.53 0.92 -5.08
N ASP A 23 -19.58 1.83 -5.28
CA ASP A 23 -19.09 2.21 -6.61
C ASP A 23 -17.91 1.35 -7.05
N GLY A 24 -17.48 0.41 -6.23
CA GLY A 24 -16.33 -0.45 -6.52
C GLY A 24 -14.99 0.18 -6.20
N CYS A 25 -14.96 1.32 -5.52
CA CYS A 25 -13.71 1.96 -5.10
C CYS A 25 -13.20 1.33 -3.81
N VAL A 26 -11.89 1.12 -3.72
CA VAL A 26 -11.25 0.65 -2.50
C VAL A 26 -11.16 1.84 -1.52
N PHE A 27 -11.72 1.66 -0.33
CA PHE A 27 -11.65 2.70 0.69
C PHE A 27 -10.86 2.26 1.93
N TYR A 28 -10.57 0.98 2.06
CA TYR A 28 -9.79 0.44 3.18
C TYR A 28 -9.15 -0.88 2.74
N SER A 29 -7.91 -1.09 3.11
CA SER A 29 -7.25 -2.37 2.87
C SER A 29 -6.23 -2.64 3.98
N GLU A 30 -6.02 -3.92 4.26
CA GLU A 30 -5.02 -4.37 5.21
C GLU A 30 -4.11 -5.38 4.56
N LEU A 31 -2.82 -5.21 4.79
CA LEU A 31 -1.79 -6.12 4.28
C LEU A 31 -1.96 -7.51 4.90
N PRO A 32 -1.52 -8.55 4.18
CA PRO A 32 -1.64 -9.93 4.67
C PRO A 32 -0.94 -10.13 6.01
N ARG A 33 -1.60 -10.89 6.90
CA ARG A 33 -1.06 -11.29 8.20
C ARG A 33 -1.33 -12.77 8.43
N PRO A 34 -0.35 -13.55 8.93
CA PRO A 34 -0.57 -14.97 9.22
C PRO A 34 -1.66 -15.20 10.28
N SER A 35 -1.80 -14.25 11.22
CA SER A 35 -2.77 -14.35 12.32
C SER A 35 -4.20 -14.04 11.94
N ARG A 36 -4.45 -13.49 10.76
CA ARG A 36 -5.81 -13.15 10.34
C ARG A 36 -6.54 -14.39 9.83
N LEU A 37 -7.72 -14.63 10.39
CA LEU A 37 -8.55 -15.75 9.96
C LEU A 37 -9.31 -15.38 8.68
N ARG A 38 -9.40 -16.35 7.77
CA ARG A 38 -10.17 -16.18 6.56
C ARG A 38 -11.63 -16.56 6.87
N ALA A 39 -12.50 -15.55 6.82
CA ALA A 39 -13.92 -15.71 7.13
C ALA A 39 -14.75 -16.17 5.93
N SER A 40 -14.20 -16.10 4.72
CA SER A 40 -14.93 -16.37 3.48
C SER A 40 -14.04 -17.09 2.49
N SER A 41 -14.61 -18.08 1.79
CA SER A 41 -13.95 -18.77 0.68
C SER A 41 -14.62 -18.37 -0.64
N GLY A 42 -14.91 -17.09 -0.80
CA GLY A 42 -15.53 -16.58 -2.02
C GLY A 42 -14.73 -16.92 -3.27
N PRO A 43 -15.35 -16.85 -4.46
CA PRO A 43 -14.66 -17.16 -5.70
C PRO A 43 -13.49 -16.22 -5.93
N ALA A 44 -12.43 -16.74 -6.58
CA ALA A 44 -11.29 -15.93 -6.95
C ALA A 44 -11.75 -14.85 -7.96
N SER A 45 -11.58 -13.59 -7.58
CA SER A 45 -11.83 -12.45 -8.47
C SER A 45 -10.53 -12.03 -9.13
N SER A 46 -10.62 -11.20 -10.17
CA SER A 46 -9.41 -10.65 -10.78
C SER A 46 -8.59 -9.86 -9.79
N LEU A 47 -9.24 -9.15 -8.86
CA LEU A 47 -8.54 -8.39 -7.83
C LEU A 47 -7.76 -9.30 -6.89
N VAL A 48 -8.36 -10.41 -6.44
CA VAL A 48 -7.67 -11.41 -5.61
C VAL A 48 -6.45 -11.98 -6.33
N LEU A 49 -6.60 -12.36 -7.58
CA LEU A 49 -5.48 -12.91 -8.36
C LEU A 49 -4.36 -11.90 -8.54
N ARG A 50 -4.69 -10.62 -8.74
CA ARG A 50 -3.71 -9.56 -8.88
C ARG A 50 -2.96 -9.30 -7.56
N LEU A 51 -3.66 -9.32 -6.44
CA LEU A 51 -3.04 -9.19 -5.12
C LEU A 51 -2.11 -10.35 -4.83
N GLN A 52 -2.54 -11.57 -5.14
CA GLN A 52 -1.68 -12.75 -5.00
C GLN A 52 -0.44 -12.67 -5.87
N ALA A 53 -0.58 -12.18 -7.10
CA ALA A 53 0.55 -11.97 -8.00
C ALA A 53 1.54 -10.95 -7.44
N PHE A 54 1.04 -9.84 -6.90
CA PHE A 54 1.89 -8.83 -6.25
C PHE A 54 2.74 -9.44 -5.15
N PHE A 55 2.12 -10.20 -4.23
CA PHE A 55 2.86 -10.79 -3.12
C PHE A 55 3.71 -12.00 -3.53
N ALA A 56 3.54 -12.50 -4.74
CA ALA A 56 4.43 -13.51 -5.33
C ALA A 56 5.63 -12.88 -6.06
N GLY A 57 5.73 -11.55 -6.10
CA GLY A 57 6.85 -10.84 -6.71
C GLY A 57 6.63 -10.44 -8.15
N GLU A 58 5.43 -10.60 -8.68
CA GLU A 58 5.13 -10.20 -10.06
C GLU A 58 4.88 -8.69 -10.15
N ALA A 59 5.17 -8.11 -11.31
CA ALA A 59 4.98 -6.69 -11.54
C ALA A 59 3.48 -6.37 -11.65
N GLU A 60 2.95 -5.72 -10.62
CA GLU A 60 1.57 -5.27 -10.56
C GLU A 60 1.56 -3.88 -9.94
N ASP A 61 0.99 -2.90 -10.62
CA ASP A 61 0.98 -1.51 -10.14
C ASP A 61 -0.39 -1.03 -9.65
N PHE A 62 -1.46 -1.79 -9.88
CA PHE A 62 -2.82 -1.44 -9.50
C PHE A 62 -3.27 -0.06 -10.01
N ALA A 63 -2.66 0.43 -11.09
CA ALA A 63 -2.89 1.79 -11.58
C ALA A 63 -4.35 2.06 -11.97
N ASP A 64 -5.07 1.03 -12.41
CA ASP A 64 -6.47 1.09 -12.82
C ASP A 64 -7.46 0.93 -11.67
N VAL A 65 -6.98 0.59 -10.48
CA VAL A 65 -7.85 0.39 -9.31
C VAL A 65 -8.23 1.76 -8.74
N GLU A 66 -9.53 2.01 -8.64
CA GLU A 66 -10.02 3.27 -8.09
C GLU A 66 -9.97 3.24 -6.56
N LEU A 67 -9.44 4.30 -5.98
CA LEU A 67 -9.27 4.43 -4.54
C LEU A 67 -10.05 5.62 -4.03
N ARG A 68 -10.61 5.49 -2.83
CA ARG A 68 -11.14 6.64 -2.07
C ARG A 68 -10.00 7.24 -1.27
N VAL A 69 -9.61 8.44 -1.64
CA VAL A 69 -8.56 9.19 -0.94
C VAL A 69 -9.09 10.54 -0.49
N ASP A 70 -8.51 11.03 0.61
CA ASP A 70 -8.85 12.36 1.11
C ASP A 70 -8.36 13.44 0.14
N GLY A 71 -8.90 14.65 0.29
CA GLY A 71 -8.41 15.81 -0.43
C GLY A 71 -7.19 16.43 0.25
N GLY A 72 -6.81 17.61 -0.22
CA GLY A 72 -5.72 18.36 0.39
C GLY A 72 -4.38 17.71 0.21
N PHE A 73 -3.48 17.92 1.18
CA PHE A 73 -2.11 17.43 1.11
C PHE A 73 -2.04 15.89 1.07
N TYR A 74 -2.87 15.22 1.84
CA TYR A 74 -2.88 13.75 1.85
C TYR A 74 -3.31 13.19 0.49
N GLY A 75 -4.30 13.79 -0.14
CA GLY A 75 -4.68 13.43 -1.50
C GLY A 75 -3.57 13.67 -2.51
N ALA A 76 -2.85 14.78 -2.35
CA ALA A 76 -1.68 15.08 -3.20
C ALA A 76 -0.56 14.06 -3.00
N CYS A 77 -0.32 13.64 -1.76
CA CYS A 77 0.66 12.58 -1.46
C CYS A 77 0.24 11.26 -2.10
N ALA A 78 -1.04 10.91 -2.01
CA ALA A 78 -1.55 9.68 -2.62
C ALA A 78 -1.34 9.67 -4.13
N ARG A 79 -1.66 10.76 -4.80
CA ARG A 79 -1.46 10.88 -6.26
C ARG A 79 0.02 10.80 -6.63
N ALA A 80 0.87 11.50 -5.90
CA ALA A 80 2.31 11.49 -6.14
C ALA A 80 2.89 10.09 -5.92
N LEU A 81 2.46 9.41 -4.87
CA LEU A 81 2.94 8.09 -4.53
C LEU A 81 2.59 7.05 -5.59
N ARG A 82 1.41 7.16 -6.20
CA ARG A 82 1.03 6.24 -7.27
C ARG A 82 1.93 6.36 -8.51
N GLY A 83 2.64 7.46 -8.63
CA GLY A 83 3.62 7.66 -9.69
C GLY A 83 5.00 7.08 -9.40
N VAL A 84 5.25 6.58 -8.21
CA VAL A 84 6.53 5.96 -7.85
C VAL A 84 6.49 4.49 -8.29
N PRO A 85 7.30 4.12 -9.30
CA PRO A 85 7.20 2.77 -9.86
C PRO A 85 7.86 1.72 -8.96
N ARG A 86 7.52 0.46 -9.23
CA ARG A 86 8.14 -0.70 -8.63
C ARG A 86 9.67 -0.64 -8.82
N GLY A 87 10.39 -0.95 -7.76
CA GLY A 87 11.86 -0.95 -7.80
C GLY A 87 12.49 0.39 -7.48
N GLU A 88 11.68 1.42 -7.29
CA GLU A 88 12.17 2.74 -6.90
C GLU A 88 11.65 3.12 -5.53
N VAL A 89 12.39 4.00 -4.85
CA VAL A 89 12.01 4.55 -3.55
C VAL A 89 12.13 6.06 -3.59
N VAL A 90 11.35 6.72 -2.75
CA VAL A 90 11.47 8.15 -2.50
C VAL A 90 11.57 8.37 -0.99
N THR A 91 12.24 9.45 -0.59
CA THR A 91 12.25 9.83 0.83
C THR A 91 10.95 10.54 1.18
N TYR A 92 10.69 10.67 2.49
CA TYR A 92 9.53 11.45 2.95
C TYR A 92 9.58 12.88 2.43
N GLY A 93 10.77 13.49 2.40
CA GLY A 93 10.94 14.84 1.85
C GLY A 93 10.68 14.93 0.36
N GLU A 94 11.14 13.92 -0.40
CA GLU A 94 10.89 13.85 -1.84
C GLU A 94 9.40 13.67 -2.13
N LEU A 95 8.71 12.82 -1.36
CA LEU A 95 7.26 12.66 -1.50
C LEU A 95 6.53 13.99 -1.23
N ALA A 96 6.93 14.69 -0.17
CA ALA A 96 6.36 15.99 0.16
C ALA A 96 6.54 16.99 -0.99
N ALA A 97 7.71 17.03 -1.58
CA ALA A 97 8.01 17.91 -2.72
C ALA A 97 7.15 17.54 -3.94
N LEU A 98 7.04 16.25 -4.24
CA LEU A 98 6.19 15.78 -5.34
C LEU A 98 4.72 16.12 -5.11
N ALA A 99 4.30 16.17 -3.86
CA ALA A 99 2.94 16.55 -3.47
C ALA A 99 2.74 18.07 -3.41
N GLY A 100 3.75 18.87 -3.76
CA GLY A 100 3.64 20.32 -3.84
C GLY A 100 4.02 21.08 -2.57
N ARG A 101 4.56 20.40 -1.56
CA ARG A 101 5.01 21.04 -0.30
C ARG A 101 6.42 20.62 0.07
N PRO A 102 7.45 21.11 -0.65
CA PRO A 102 8.82 20.84 -0.25
C PRO A 102 9.05 21.31 1.20
N GLY A 103 9.77 20.51 1.97
CA GLY A 103 9.98 20.78 3.39
C GLY A 103 8.93 20.16 4.33
N ALA A 104 7.87 19.57 3.82
CA ALA A 104 6.81 18.94 4.64
C ALA A 104 7.05 17.43 4.85
N ALA A 105 8.31 17.02 5.05
CA ALA A 105 8.65 15.60 5.22
C ALA A 105 7.92 14.94 6.38
N ARG A 106 7.73 15.67 7.50
CA ARG A 106 7.02 15.14 8.67
C ARG A 106 5.56 14.86 8.35
N ALA A 107 4.90 15.75 7.63
CA ALA A 107 3.51 15.56 7.22
C ALA A 107 3.38 14.40 6.23
N ALA A 108 4.35 14.24 5.32
CA ALA A 108 4.39 13.09 4.41
C ALA A 108 4.57 11.78 5.17
N GLY A 109 5.41 11.78 6.21
CA GLY A 109 5.58 10.64 7.11
C GLY A 109 4.29 10.27 7.84
N THR A 110 3.55 11.27 8.29
CA THR A 110 2.24 11.07 8.94
C THR A 110 1.24 10.47 7.95
N PHE A 111 1.24 10.96 6.71
CA PHE A 111 0.42 10.38 5.65
C PHE A 111 0.72 8.87 5.49
N CYS A 112 1.99 8.52 5.39
CA CYS A 112 2.38 7.11 5.24
C CYS A 112 1.95 6.27 6.44
N ALA A 113 2.11 6.79 7.65
CA ALA A 113 1.76 6.08 8.87
C ALA A 113 0.26 5.85 9.02
N ARG A 114 -0.56 6.75 8.47
CA ARG A 114 -2.02 6.68 8.55
C ARG A 114 -2.67 6.05 7.33
N CYS A 115 -1.89 5.70 6.32
CA CYS A 115 -2.43 5.14 5.09
C CYS A 115 -3.08 3.78 5.33
N GLU A 116 -4.32 3.64 4.87
CA GLU A 116 -5.12 2.43 4.99
C GLU A 116 -5.44 1.83 3.62
N LEU A 117 -4.57 2.07 2.63
CA LEU A 117 -4.78 1.63 1.24
C LEU A 117 -3.59 0.86 0.66
N ALA A 118 -2.69 0.36 1.52
CA ALA A 118 -1.61 -0.50 1.04
C ALA A 118 -2.16 -1.86 0.62
N PRO A 119 -1.68 -2.51 -0.43
CA PRO A 119 -0.55 -2.14 -1.27
C PRO A 119 -0.93 -1.28 -2.48
N PHE A 120 -2.19 -0.87 -2.61
CA PHE A 120 -2.62 -0.03 -3.75
C PHE A 120 -1.89 1.30 -3.77
N LEU A 121 -1.69 1.90 -2.58
CA LEU A 121 -0.74 2.99 -2.40
C LEU A 121 0.55 2.39 -1.87
N PRO A 122 1.63 2.45 -2.65
CA PRO A 122 2.87 1.76 -2.28
C PRO A 122 3.67 2.54 -1.23
N VAL A 123 3.10 2.69 -0.04
CA VAL A 123 3.75 3.43 1.06
C VAL A 123 5.08 2.80 1.49
N HIS A 124 5.30 1.53 1.20
CA HIS A 124 6.58 0.87 1.46
C HIS A 124 7.73 1.45 0.61
N ARG A 125 7.42 2.15 -0.47
CA ARG A 125 8.42 2.81 -1.32
C ARG A 125 8.84 4.18 -0.79
N VAL A 126 8.30 4.60 0.36
CA VAL A 126 8.68 5.86 0.99
C VAL A 126 9.58 5.55 2.18
N VAL A 127 10.78 6.10 2.17
CA VAL A 127 11.83 5.75 3.13
C VAL A 127 12.38 7.02 3.79
N ALA A 128 13.15 6.83 4.88
CA ALA A 128 13.86 7.93 5.51
C ALA A 128 15.10 8.31 4.69
N ALA A 129 15.56 9.54 4.87
CA ALA A 129 16.76 10.02 4.17
C ALA A 129 18.02 9.19 4.49
N ASN A 130 18.05 8.56 5.66
CA ASN A 130 19.20 7.81 6.15
C ASN A 130 18.96 6.30 6.25
N GLY A 131 17.90 5.77 5.63
CA GLY A 131 17.63 4.35 5.67
C GLY A 131 16.19 4.01 5.38
N ILE A 132 15.77 2.81 5.76
CA ILE A 132 14.45 2.28 5.41
C ILE A 132 13.29 3.07 6.05
N GLY A 133 13.53 3.72 7.18
CA GLY A 133 12.47 4.42 7.90
C GLY A 133 11.65 3.46 8.78
N SER A 134 10.49 3.94 9.21
CA SER A 134 9.62 3.17 10.10
C SER A 134 8.50 2.47 9.32
N TRP A 135 7.86 1.54 9.99
CA TRP A 135 6.68 0.85 9.48
C TRP A 135 5.82 0.50 10.69
N GLY A 136 4.57 0.86 10.70
CA GLY A 136 3.65 0.73 11.81
C GLY A 136 3.75 -0.55 12.65
N ASP A 137 2.62 -1.10 13.05
CA ASP A 137 2.57 -2.29 13.93
C ASP A 137 3.05 -3.57 13.25
N LEU A 138 3.12 -3.61 11.92
CA LEU A 138 3.68 -4.76 11.19
C LEU A 138 5.20 -4.84 11.31
N GLY A 139 5.85 -3.74 11.63
CA GLY A 139 7.29 -3.69 11.85
C GLY A 139 8.12 -3.47 10.59
N VAL A 140 9.35 -3.01 10.78
CA VAL A 140 10.24 -2.63 9.69
C VAL A 140 10.68 -3.84 8.83
N ASP A 141 10.70 -5.03 9.42
CA ASP A 141 11.05 -6.23 8.65
C ASP A 141 10.00 -6.56 7.59
N TYR A 142 8.74 -6.25 7.86
CA TYR A 142 7.68 -6.40 6.87
C TYR A 142 7.92 -5.43 5.70
N LYS A 143 8.25 -4.19 5.99
CA LYS A 143 8.59 -3.18 4.98
C LYS A 143 9.78 -3.62 4.13
N ARG A 144 10.82 -4.11 4.79
CA ARG A 144 12.02 -4.63 4.09
C ARG A 144 11.65 -5.78 3.17
N ARG A 145 10.79 -6.67 3.62
CA ARG A 145 10.31 -7.79 2.82
C ARG A 145 9.53 -7.34 1.58
N LEU A 146 8.69 -6.31 1.71
CA LEU A 146 7.99 -5.74 0.57
C LEU A 146 8.96 -5.10 -0.43
N LEU A 147 9.97 -4.41 0.06
CA LEU A 147 11.00 -3.80 -0.81
C LEU A 147 11.81 -4.86 -1.52
N GLU A 148 12.23 -5.91 -0.81
CA GLU A 148 12.99 -7.02 -1.40
C GLU A 148 12.17 -7.75 -2.45
N LEU A 149 10.86 -7.84 -2.27
CA LEU A 149 9.96 -8.39 -3.27
C LEU A 149 10.04 -7.61 -4.60
N GLU A 150 10.38 -6.33 -4.51
CA GLU A 150 10.54 -5.44 -5.67
C GLU A 150 12.01 -5.24 -6.05
N ASP A 151 12.88 -6.12 -5.58
CA ASP A 151 14.33 -6.09 -5.85
C ASP A 151 15.03 -4.86 -5.28
N VAL A 152 14.51 -4.29 -4.19
CA VAL A 152 15.13 -3.17 -3.48
C VAL A 152 15.71 -3.68 -2.16
N THR A 153 17.01 -3.46 -1.97
CA THR A 153 17.72 -3.82 -0.73
C THR A 153 18.17 -2.54 -0.03
N LEU A 154 17.76 -2.37 1.22
CA LEU A 154 18.13 -1.22 2.05
C LEU A 154 18.71 -1.67 3.38
#